data_a22130ce3a38bb184501c99c87e2eee4
#
_entry.id   a22130ce3a38bb184501c99c87e2eee4
#
_cell.length_a   1.000
_cell.length_b   1.000
_cell.length_c   1.000
_cell.angle_alpha   90.00
_cell.angle_beta   90.00
_cell.angle_gamma   90.00
#
_symmetry.space_group_name_H-M   'P 1'
#
loop_
_entity.id
_entity.type
_entity.pdbx_description
1 polymer ?
#
loop_
_entity_poly.entity_id
_entity_poly.type
_entity_poly.pdbx_seq_one_letter_code
_entity_poly.pdbx_strand_id
1 'polypeptide(L)' 'MNDDNSVVALNLQKMDELQLFRGDTVLIKGKKRKDTVCIVLADEFCEEGKIRMNKVVRKNLRVRLGDVVSIHQVSFQIC' A
#
# COMPACT_ATOMS: atom_id res chain seq x y z
N MET A 1 -5.57 19.43 -2.26
CA MET A 1 -4.81 19.24 -2.04
C MET A 1 -3.97 18.29 -2.55
N ASN A 2 -3.04 18.20 -2.52
CA ASN A 2 -2.19 17.53 -3.11
C ASN A 2 -1.75 16.34 -2.47
N ASP A 3 -1.94 15.22 -2.96
CA ASP A 3 -1.62 14.02 -2.35
C ASP A 3 -0.49 13.35 -3.02
N ASP A 4 0.46 14.10 -3.42
CA ASP A 4 1.58 13.59 -4.15
C ASP A 4 2.37 12.57 -3.38
N ASN A 5 2.19 12.54 -2.07
CA ASN A 5 2.97 11.62 -1.25
C ASN A 5 2.22 10.34 -0.90
N SER A 6 1.08 10.12 -1.48
CA SER A 6 0.32 8.90 -1.21
C SER A 6 0.80 7.79 -2.14
N VAL A 7 1.97 7.28 -1.84
CA VAL A 7 2.62 6.26 -2.67
C VAL A 7 2.93 5.06 -1.80
N VAL A 8 2.71 3.87 -2.36
CA VAL A 8 3.03 2.62 -1.69
C VAL A 8 3.85 1.76 -2.64
N ALA A 9 4.62 0.85 -2.09
CA ALA A 9 5.43 -0.05 -2.89
C ALA A 9 5.11 -1.49 -2.54
N LEU A 10 5.03 -2.32 -3.55
CA LEU A 10 4.74 -3.74 -3.40
C LEU A 10 5.84 -4.57 -4.05
N ASN A 11 5.93 -5.81 -3.64
CA ASN A 11 6.82 -6.77 -4.26
C ASN A 11 6.44 -6.96 -5.72
N LEU A 12 7.42 -7.08 -6.60
CA LEU A 12 7.18 -7.21 -8.03
C LEU A 12 6.32 -8.42 -8.35
N GLN A 13 6.58 -9.53 -7.71
CA GLN A 13 5.81 -10.74 -7.96
C GLN A 13 4.36 -10.57 -7.54
N LYS A 14 4.14 -9.89 -6.42
CA LYS A 14 2.79 -9.66 -5.93
C LYS A 14 2.03 -8.72 -6.87
N MET A 15 2.70 -7.72 -7.41
CA MET A 15 2.08 -6.83 -8.37
C MET A 15 1.65 -7.60 -9.61
N ASP A 16 2.48 -8.52 -10.06
CA ASP A 16 2.15 -9.33 -11.23
C ASP A 16 0.94 -10.23 -10.93
N GLU A 17 0.91 -10.83 -9.74
CA GLU A 17 -0.21 -11.66 -9.35
C GLU A 17 -1.52 -10.88 -9.29
N LEU A 18 -1.46 -9.65 -8.83
CA LEU A 18 -2.64 -8.80 -8.71
C LEU A 18 -2.93 -8.04 -9.99
N GLN A 19 -2.09 -8.21 -10.99
CA GLN A 19 -2.23 -7.53 -12.27
C GLN A 19 -2.17 -6.02 -12.11
N LEU A 20 -1.29 -5.56 -11.23
CA LEU A 20 -1.06 -4.16 -11.02
C LEU A 20 0.21 -3.73 -11.74
N PHE A 21 0.20 -2.51 -12.22
CA PHE A 21 1.37 -1.95 -12.89
C PHE A 21 1.87 -0.75 -12.12
N ARG A 22 3.15 -0.46 -12.34
CA ARG A 22 3.76 0.69 -11.71
C ARG A 22 3.00 1.95 -12.09
N GLY A 23 2.58 2.72 -11.12
CA GLY A 23 1.81 3.92 -11.37
C GLY A 23 0.30 3.73 -11.28
N ASP A 24 -0.15 2.51 -11.09
CA ASP A 24 -1.59 2.26 -10.96
C ASP A 24 -2.09 2.83 -9.63
N THR A 25 -3.34 3.20 -9.62
CA THR A 25 -3.99 3.72 -8.43
C THR A 25 -4.74 2.61 -7.72
N VAL A 26 -4.56 2.50 -6.42
CA VAL A 26 -5.25 1.49 -5.62
C VAL A 26 -5.86 2.13 -4.38
N LEU A 27 -6.92 1.54 -3.89
CA LEU A 27 -7.53 1.98 -2.65
C LEU A 27 -7.06 1.06 -1.53
N ILE A 28 -6.50 1.65 -0.49
CA ILE A 28 -5.99 0.89 0.64
C ILE A 28 -6.83 1.24 1.87
N LYS A 29 -7.29 0.22 2.58
CA LYS A 29 -8.08 0.40 3.77
C LYS A 29 -7.25 0.06 5.00
N GLY A 30 -7.24 0.96 5.94
CA GLY A 30 -6.53 0.78 7.20
C GLY A 30 -7.47 0.56 8.35
N LYS A 31 -7.10 1.07 9.53
CA LYS A 31 -7.89 0.89 10.72
C LYS A 31 -9.00 1.92 10.83
N LYS A 32 -10.00 1.62 11.64
CA LYS A 32 -11.10 2.54 11.96
C LYS A 32 -11.79 3.07 10.71
N ARG A 33 -11.94 2.21 9.73
CA ARG A 33 -12.59 2.56 8.48
C ARG A 33 -11.91 3.69 7.73
N LYS A 34 -10.63 3.89 8.00
CA LYS A 34 -9.86 4.87 7.25
C LYS A 34 -9.37 4.23 5.96
N ASP A 35 -9.48 4.94 4.87
CA ASP A 35 -8.95 4.46 3.61
C ASP A 35 -8.32 5.62 2.87
N THR A 36 -7.48 5.29 1.90
CA THR A 36 -6.84 6.32 1.11
C THR A 36 -6.48 5.73 -0.26
N VAL A 37 -6.45 6.60 -1.24
CA VAL A 37 -6.06 6.20 -2.59
C VAL A 37 -4.57 6.45 -2.73
N CYS A 38 -3.85 5.45 -3.21
CA CYS A 38 -2.40 5.53 -3.32
C CYS A 38 -1.96 5.07 -4.69
N ILE A 39 -0.76 5.48 -5.06
CA ILE A 39 -0.15 5.04 -6.31
C ILE A 39 0.82 3.91 -5.98
N VAL A 40 0.74 2.84 -6.73
CA VAL A 40 1.57 1.66 -6.50
C VAL A 40 2.85 1.76 -7.28
N LEU A 41 3.95 1.47 -6.63
CA LEU A 41 5.26 1.37 -7.28
C LEU A 41 5.83 -0.01 -7.00
N ALA A 42 6.73 -0.43 -7.86
CA ALA A 42 7.40 -1.72 -7.69
C ALA A 42 8.64 -1.54 -6.82
N ASP A 43 8.84 -2.47 -5.89
CA ASP A 43 10.01 -2.43 -5.01
C ASP A 43 10.51 -3.85 -4.83
N GLU A 44 11.64 -4.17 -5.42
CA GLU A 44 12.18 -5.50 -5.33
C GLU A 44 12.70 -5.85 -3.93
N PHE A 45 12.85 -4.86 -3.09
CA PHE A 45 13.29 -5.11 -1.72
C PHE A 45 12.10 -5.34 -0.79
N CYS A 46 10.90 -5.15 -1.25
CA CYS A 46 9.71 -5.39 -0.44
C CYS A 46 9.40 -6.87 -0.43
N GLU A 47 9.15 -7.42 0.76
CA GLU A 47 8.86 -8.84 0.86
C GLU A 47 7.46 -9.17 0.37
N GLU A 48 7.29 -10.39 -0.09
CA GLU A 48 6.00 -10.85 -0.54
C GLU A 48 5.03 -10.85 0.64
N GLY A 49 3.82 -10.38 0.41
CA GLY A 49 2.84 -10.28 1.49
C GLY A 49 2.97 -9.03 2.34
N LYS A 50 3.92 -8.15 1.99
CA LYS A 50 4.12 -6.92 2.72
C LYS A 50 4.01 -5.74 1.77
N ILE A 51 3.72 -4.58 2.35
CA ILE A 51 3.60 -3.35 1.58
C ILE A 51 4.39 -2.26 2.29
N ARG A 52 5.10 -1.47 1.53
CA ARG A 52 5.86 -0.34 2.08
C ARG A 52 5.05 0.93 1.88
N MET A 53 4.93 1.71 2.92
CA MET A 53 4.21 2.96 2.89
C MET A 53 5.06 4.07 3.46
N ASN A 54 4.87 5.28 2.95
CA ASN A 54 5.55 6.43 3.54
C ASN A 54 4.74 6.91 4.75
N LYS A 55 5.28 7.90 5.44
CA LYS A 55 4.65 8.40 6.66
C LYS A 55 3.28 8.99 6.39
N VAL A 56 3.11 9.64 5.25
CA VAL A 56 1.85 10.29 4.93
C VAL A 56 0.73 9.26 4.84
N VAL A 57 0.98 8.15 4.13
CA VAL A 57 -0.01 7.11 3.96
C VAL A 57 -0.33 6.45 5.29
N ARG A 58 0.71 6.14 6.07
CA ARG A 58 0.49 5.51 7.38
C ARG A 58 -0.34 6.40 8.29
N LYS A 59 -0.10 7.69 8.24
CA LYS A 59 -0.83 8.62 9.07
C LYS A 59 -2.28 8.72 8.62
N ASN A 60 -2.51 8.74 7.32
CA ASN A 60 -3.86 8.82 6.79
C ASN A 60 -4.67 7.59 7.14
N LEU A 61 -4.04 6.42 7.18
CA LEU A 61 -4.71 5.17 7.49
C LEU A 61 -4.70 4.84 8.98
N ARG A 62 -3.97 5.62 9.77
CA ARG A 62 -3.86 5.39 11.19
C ARG A 62 -3.28 4.01 11.51
N VAL A 63 -2.26 3.63 10.76
CA VAL A 63 -1.60 2.34 10.94
C VAL A 63 -0.14 2.53 11.29
N ARG A 64 0.45 1.48 11.84
CA ARG A 64 1.86 1.47 12.23
C ARG A 64 2.55 0.30 11.57
N LEU A 65 3.87 0.28 11.67
CA LEU A 65 4.64 -0.85 11.16
C LEU A 65 4.15 -2.13 11.85
N GLY A 66 3.97 -3.17 11.09
CA GLY A 66 3.46 -4.43 11.61
C GLY A 66 1.95 -4.58 11.53
N ASP A 67 1.24 -3.50 11.26
CA ASP A 67 -0.21 -3.58 11.11
C ASP A 67 -0.57 -4.14 9.74
N VAL A 68 -1.78 -4.62 9.61
CA VAL A 68 -2.27 -5.20 8.36
C VAL A 68 -3.24 -4.23 7.71
N VAL A 69 -3.09 -4.06 6.40
CA VAL A 69 -4.00 -3.24 5.62
C VAL A 69 -4.55 -4.07 4.47
N SER A 70 -5.64 -3.60 3.89
CA SER A 70 -6.27 -4.31 2.78
C SER A 70 -6.20 -3.49 1.52
N ILE A 71 -5.87 -4.17 0.42
CA ILE A 71 -5.97 -3.60 -0.92
C ILE A 71 -7.02 -4.42 -1.62
N HIS A 72 -8.18 -3.83 -1.88
CA HIS A 72 -9.32 -4.59 -2.39
C HIS A 72 -9.64 -5.73 -1.41
N GLN A 73 -9.42 -6.96 -1.81
CA GLN A 73 -9.69 -8.10 -0.97
C GLN A 73 -8.42 -8.79 -0.47
N VAL A 74 -7.27 -8.19 -0.75
CA VAL A 74 -5.99 -8.79 -0.39
C VAL A 74 -5.43 -8.04 0.80
N SER A 75 -4.90 -8.78 1.77
CA SER A 75 -4.33 -8.17 2.97
C SER A 75 -2.81 -8.19 2.92
N PHE A 76 -2.20 -7.09 3.32
CA PHE A 76 -0.75 -6.97 3.38
C PHE A 76 -0.33 -6.43 4.73
N GLN A 77 0.81 -6.88 5.20
CA GLN A 77 1.38 -6.37 6.44
C GLN A 77 2.33 -5.22 6.11
N ILE A 78 2.30 -4.19 6.91
CA ILE A 78 3.17 -3.04 6.69
C ILE A 78 4.58 -3.40 7.05
N CYS A 79 5.46 -3.10 6.14
CA CYS A 79 6.86 -3.42 6.26
C CYS A 79 7.61 -2.34 7.01
#